data_19119d32a8fd41a1a832072f99a59b48
#
_entry.id   19119d32a8fd41a1a832072f99a59b48
#
_cell.length_a   1.000
_cell.length_b   1.000
_cell.length_c   1.000
_cell.angle_alpha   90.00
_cell.angle_beta   90.00
_cell.angle_gamma   90.00
#
_symmetry.space_group_name_H-M   'P 1'
#
loop_
_entity.id
_entity.type
_entity.pdbx_description
1 polymer ?
#
loop_
_entity_poly.entity_id
_entity_poly.type
_entity_poly.pdbx_seq_one_letter_code
_entity_poly.pdbx_strand_id
1 'polypeptide(L)'
;MPAPSFYADAEFDPSTLEHSPTSPEAEFDPDQDLTELEAELTGQAGMRATGRKTTDLVRLYLQEIGRYRLLGRDEEVSEAQKVQRYMKLLEQRNAAATKGNALICQYVELMDARDRLVSTLTHRPSLERWAAEANIDVANLKPLLAEGKQHWAKAVNLSVTELDQVQTQGLSAKTRMINANLRLVVSVAKKYQNRGLELLDLIQEGTLGLERAVEKFDPTKGYRFSTYAYWWIRQGITRAIATQSRTIRLPVHITEKLNKIKKAQRKISQEKGRTATIEDIALELEMTAVQVRDVLLRVPRSVSLETKVGKERDTELGDLLETEEITPEETLMRESLRRDLLQLLADLTTRERDVIEMRFGLGSDGHPYSLAEIGRALELSRERVRQIEAKALQKLRQPKRRNRVRDYLESLN
;
A
#
# COMPACT_ATOMS: atom_id res chain seq x y z
N MET A 1 10.15 -1.45 -17.25
CA MET A 1 10.14 -2.28 -16.02
C MET A 1 8.70 -2.61 -15.73
N PRO A 2 8.27 -3.87 -15.63
CA PRO A 2 6.91 -4.20 -15.27
C PRO A 2 6.66 -3.72 -13.86
N ALA A 3 5.50 -3.09 -13.65
CA ALA A 3 5.03 -2.72 -12.32
C ALA A 3 5.06 -3.98 -11.43
N PRO A 4 5.62 -3.92 -10.21
CA PRO A 4 5.62 -5.06 -9.34
C PRO A 4 4.16 -5.45 -9.06
N SER A 5 3.80 -6.68 -9.36
CA SER A 5 2.56 -7.25 -8.88
C SER A 5 2.67 -7.26 -7.35
N PHE A 6 1.99 -6.33 -6.69
CA PHE A 6 1.98 -6.16 -5.24
C PHE A 6 1.32 -7.32 -4.49
N TYR A 7 1.03 -8.40 -5.20
CA TYR A 7 0.41 -9.62 -4.69
C TYR A 7 1.28 -10.84 -5.00
N ALA A 8 2.57 -10.77 -4.62
CA ALA A 8 3.39 -11.98 -4.57
C ALA A 8 2.78 -12.91 -3.52
N ASP A 9 2.25 -13.99 -4.01
CA ASP A 9 1.60 -15.06 -3.31
C ASP A 9 2.51 -15.67 -2.24
N ALA A 10 2.24 -15.37 -0.98
CA ALA A 10 2.37 -16.40 0.02
C ALA A 10 1.14 -17.29 -0.21
N GLU A 11 1.33 -18.49 -0.68
CA GLU A 11 0.30 -19.50 -0.84
C GLU A 11 -0.40 -19.68 0.51
N PHE A 12 -1.53 -19.00 0.66
CA PHE A 12 -2.44 -19.26 1.76
C PHE A 12 -3.24 -20.49 1.36
N ASP A 13 -2.85 -21.64 1.91
CA ASP A 13 -3.61 -22.87 1.80
C ASP A 13 -4.60 -22.93 2.98
N PRO A 14 -5.92 -22.77 2.72
CA PRO A 14 -6.93 -22.90 3.77
C PRO A 14 -6.98 -24.29 4.41
N SER A 15 -6.41 -25.32 3.78
CA SER A 15 -6.33 -26.68 4.35
C SER A 15 -5.36 -26.79 5.52
N THR A 16 -4.44 -25.81 5.68
CA THR A 16 -3.53 -25.78 6.84
C THR A 16 -4.17 -25.19 8.10
N LEU A 17 -5.42 -24.73 8.04
CA LEU A 17 -6.13 -24.10 9.15
C LEU A 17 -6.89 -25.08 10.06
N GLU A 18 -6.80 -26.39 9.82
CA GLU A 18 -7.46 -27.37 10.66
C GLU A 18 -6.93 -27.45 12.11
N HIS A 19 -5.81 -26.77 12.44
CA HIS A 19 -5.19 -26.87 13.78
C HIS A 19 -4.72 -25.51 14.32
N SER A 20 -5.66 -24.59 14.58
CA SER A 20 -5.44 -23.51 15.54
C SER A 20 -6.69 -23.32 16.41
N PRO A 21 -6.83 -24.08 17.49
CA PRO A 21 -7.85 -23.82 18.49
C PRO A 21 -7.33 -22.70 19.39
N THR A 22 -7.77 -21.47 19.23
CA THR A 22 -7.89 -20.47 20.32
C THR A 22 -8.24 -19.09 19.76
N SER A 23 -9.50 -18.86 19.49
CA SER A 23 -10.15 -17.57 19.69
C SER A 23 -11.62 -17.82 19.99
N PRO A 24 -12.19 -17.34 21.08
CA PRO A 24 -13.62 -17.27 21.27
C PRO A 24 -14.14 -16.09 20.39
N GLU A 25 -14.01 -16.24 19.08
CA GLU A 25 -14.78 -15.46 18.12
C GLU A 25 -16.03 -16.31 17.90
N ALA A 26 -17.19 -15.70 18.19
CA ALA A 26 -18.52 -16.32 18.02
C ALA A 26 -18.54 -17.15 16.75
N GLU A 27 -19.05 -18.36 16.87
CA GLU A 27 -19.25 -19.27 15.73
C GLU A 27 -19.92 -18.47 14.61
N PHE A 28 -19.16 -18.26 13.52
CA PHE A 28 -19.66 -17.57 12.36
C PHE A 28 -20.59 -18.55 11.62
N ASP A 29 -21.91 -18.33 11.72
CA ASP A 29 -22.87 -18.99 10.89
C ASP A 29 -23.23 -18.07 9.70
N PRO A 30 -22.72 -18.36 8.48
CA PRO A 30 -22.95 -17.51 7.32
C PRO A 30 -24.45 -17.36 6.99
N ASP A 31 -25.26 -18.37 7.29
CA ASP A 31 -26.68 -18.38 6.95
C ASP A 31 -27.50 -17.56 7.98
N GLN A 32 -27.08 -17.52 9.26
CA GLN A 32 -27.68 -16.64 10.27
C GLN A 32 -27.31 -15.17 10.04
N ASP A 33 -26.06 -14.87 9.79
CA ASP A 33 -25.60 -13.50 9.51
C ASP A 33 -26.26 -12.93 8.25
N LEU A 34 -26.56 -13.76 7.24
CA LEU A 34 -27.27 -13.32 6.04
C LEU A 34 -28.76 -13.05 6.32
N THR A 35 -29.42 -13.88 7.14
CA THR A 35 -30.82 -13.65 7.54
C THR A 35 -30.98 -12.41 8.41
N GLU A 36 -30.08 -12.14 9.32
CA GLU A 36 -30.08 -10.89 10.09
C GLU A 36 -29.87 -9.67 9.19
N LEU A 37 -28.97 -9.73 8.21
CA LEU A 37 -28.75 -8.65 7.24
C LEU A 37 -30.00 -8.42 6.37
N GLU A 38 -30.72 -9.49 6.00
CA GLU A 38 -32.00 -9.39 5.27
C GLU A 38 -33.09 -8.70 6.09
N ALA A 39 -33.21 -9.04 7.37
CA ALA A 39 -34.13 -8.39 8.29
C ALA A 39 -33.77 -6.89 8.46
N GLU A 40 -32.51 -6.54 8.59
CA GLU A 40 -32.08 -5.14 8.65
C GLU A 40 -32.38 -4.38 7.35
N LEU A 41 -32.12 -4.96 6.19
CA LEU A 41 -32.41 -4.33 4.88
C LEU A 41 -33.89 -4.12 4.64
N THR A 42 -34.74 -5.06 5.06
CA THR A 42 -36.19 -4.93 4.96
C THR A 42 -36.79 -4.01 6.02
N GLY A 43 -36.23 -3.99 7.25
CA GLY A 43 -36.64 -3.10 8.34
C GLY A 43 -36.27 -1.63 8.16
N GLN A 44 -35.13 -1.32 7.49
CA GLN A 44 -34.70 0.04 7.24
C GLN A 44 -35.44 0.76 6.11
N ALA A 45 -36.26 0.10 5.35
CA ALA A 45 -37.11 0.77 4.35
C ALA A 45 -38.10 1.80 4.95
N GLY A 46 -38.29 1.82 6.27
CA GLY A 46 -39.18 2.74 6.99
C GLY A 46 -38.52 3.91 7.73
N MET A 47 -37.19 3.99 7.83
CA MET A 47 -36.50 5.02 8.63
C MET A 47 -36.10 6.25 7.79
N ARG A 48 -36.74 7.39 8.10
CA ARG A 48 -36.52 8.71 7.51
C ARG A 48 -35.06 9.16 7.72
N ALA A 49 -34.52 9.72 6.65
CA ALA A 49 -33.17 10.29 6.55
C ALA A 49 -32.95 11.45 7.55
N THR A 50 -31.98 11.28 8.43
CA THR A 50 -31.30 12.40 9.07
C THR A 50 -29.81 12.06 9.18
N GLY A 51 -28.99 12.71 8.38
CA GLY A 51 -27.59 12.90 8.66
C GLY A 51 -26.57 12.21 7.76
N ARG A 52 -25.64 13.00 7.32
CA ARG A 52 -24.33 12.76 6.68
C ARG A 52 -24.31 12.04 5.33
N LYS A 53 -23.64 12.69 4.35
CA LYS A 53 -23.46 12.22 2.95
C LYS A 53 -22.93 10.77 2.84
N THR A 54 -22.13 10.31 3.80
CA THR A 54 -21.58 8.95 3.86
C THR A 54 -22.64 7.89 4.08
N THR A 55 -23.68 8.20 4.87
CA THR A 55 -24.80 7.28 5.14
C THR A 55 -25.63 7.05 3.89
N ASP A 56 -25.77 8.05 3.04
CA ASP A 56 -26.52 7.92 1.79
C ASP A 56 -25.82 7.03 0.77
N LEU A 57 -24.50 7.09 0.66
CA LEU A 57 -23.72 6.22 -0.25
C LEU A 57 -23.77 4.75 0.17
N VAL A 58 -23.64 4.46 1.46
CA VAL A 58 -23.80 3.09 1.99
C VAL A 58 -25.20 2.56 1.71
N ARG A 59 -26.23 3.39 1.94
CA ARG A 59 -27.62 3.02 1.66
C ARG A 59 -27.86 2.73 0.19
N LEU A 60 -27.33 3.58 -0.70
CA LEU A 60 -27.42 3.37 -2.15
C LEU A 60 -26.79 2.05 -2.55
N TYR A 61 -25.57 1.78 -2.06
CA TYR A 61 -24.87 0.53 -2.31
C TYR A 61 -25.67 -0.69 -1.83
N LEU A 62 -26.20 -0.65 -0.60
CA LEU A 62 -27.02 -1.73 -0.05
C LEU A 62 -28.29 -1.96 -0.87
N GLN A 63 -28.91 -0.90 -1.38
CA GLN A 63 -30.08 -0.99 -2.25
C GLN A 63 -29.74 -1.65 -3.60
N GLU A 64 -28.57 -1.35 -4.15
CA GLU A 64 -28.12 -1.93 -5.43
C GLU A 64 -27.80 -3.42 -5.29
N ILE A 65 -27.05 -3.81 -4.26
CA ILE A 65 -26.72 -5.24 -4.05
C ILE A 65 -27.95 -6.08 -3.71
N GLY A 66 -28.98 -5.46 -3.11
CA GLY A 66 -30.25 -6.12 -2.81
C GLY A 66 -31.06 -6.58 -4.04
N ARG A 67 -30.72 -6.02 -5.23
CA ARG A 67 -31.38 -6.43 -6.49
C ARG A 67 -30.96 -7.80 -6.99
N TYR A 68 -29.76 -8.26 -6.56
CA TYR A 68 -29.25 -9.56 -6.98
C TYR A 68 -29.82 -10.68 -6.12
N ARG A 69 -30.36 -11.69 -6.80
CA ARG A 69 -30.90 -12.90 -6.17
C ARG A 69 -29.80 -13.77 -5.62
N LEU A 70 -29.97 -14.33 -4.43
CA LEU A 70 -29.08 -15.35 -3.90
C LEU A 70 -29.14 -16.62 -4.78
N LEU A 71 -27.98 -17.30 -4.87
CA LEU A 71 -27.88 -18.57 -5.61
C LEU A 71 -28.30 -19.74 -4.69
N GLY A 72 -29.03 -20.67 -5.26
CA GLY A 72 -29.28 -21.96 -4.62
C GLY A 72 -28.02 -22.86 -4.70
N ARG A 73 -28.03 -23.92 -3.87
CA ARG A 73 -26.86 -24.84 -3.79
C ARG A 73 -26.48 -25.43 -5.15
N ASP A 74 -27.46 -25.88 -5.92
CA ASP A 74 -27.21 -26.47 -7.24
C ASP A 74 -26.74 -25.43 -8.26
N GLU A 75 -27.22 -24.19 -8.14
CA GLU A 75 -26.79 -23.06 -8.96
C GLU A 75 -25.34 -22.68 -8.61
N GLU A 76 -24.95 -22.63 -7.31
CA GLU A 76 -23.57 -22.39 -6.86
C GLU A 76 -22.63 -23.40 -7.50
N VAL A 77 -22.96 -24.68 -7.49
CA VAL A 77 -22.14 -25.74 -8.08
C VAL A 77 -22.04 -25.59 -9.59
N SER A 78 -23.14 -25.33 -10.28
CA SER A 78 -23.17 -25.17 -11.73
C SER A 78 -22.35 -23.96 -12.18
N GLU A 79 -22.49 -22.80 -11.51
CA GLU A 79 -21.73 -21.60 -11.85
C GLU A 79 -20.25 -21.77 -11.50
N ALA A 80 -19.92 -22.40 -10.37
CA ALA A 80 -18.52 -22.68 -10.00
C ALA A 80 -17.82 -23.61 -11.00
N GLN A 81 -18.51 -24.63 -11.53
CA GLN A 81 -17.95 -25.49 -12.58
C GLN A 81 -17.62 -24.72 -13.85
N LYS A 82 -18.47 -23.75 -14.25
CA LYS A 82 -18.19 -22.88 -15.42
C LYS A 82 -16.97 -22.01 -15.16
N VAL A 83 -16.86 -21.42 -13.96
CA VAL A 83 -15.71 -20.61 -13.56
C VAL A 83 -14.43 -21.45 -13.56
N GLN A 84 -14.44 -22.63 -12.94
CA GLN A 84 -13.26 -23.51 -12.93
C GLN A 84 -12.83 -23.94 -14.33
N ARG A 85 -13.79 -24.27 -15.21
CA ARG A 85 -13.48 -24.58 -16.60
C ARG A 85 -12.78 -23.41 -17.31
N TYR A 86 -13.24 -22.20 -17.08
CA TYR A 86 -12.62 -20.98 -17.60
C TYR A 86 -11.21 -20.74 -17.02
N MET A 87 -11.04 -20.85 -15.68
CA MET A 87 -9.74 -20.68 -15.03
C MET A 87 -8.71 -21.68 -15.52
N LYS A 88 -9.10 -22.95 -15.68
CA LYS A 88 -8.26 -23.99 -16.24
C LYS A 88 -7.79 -23.68 -17.68
N LEU A 89 -8.67 -23.08 -18.50
CA LEU A 89 -8.28 -22.62 -19.84
C LEU A 89 -7.24 -21.50 -19.79
N LEU A 90 -7.37 -20.56 -18.83
CA LEU A 90 -6.38 -19.49 -18.64
C LEU A 90 -5.03 -20.03 -18.15
N GLU A 91 -5.03 -20.98 -17.22
CA GLU A 91 -3.80 -21.66 -16.75
C GLU A 91 -3.09 -22.39 -17.90
N GLN A 92 -3.83 -23.13 -18.72
CA GLN A 92 -3.28 -23.81 -19.88
C GLN A 92 -2.70 -22.83 -20.91
N ARG A 93 -3.36 -21.68 -21.15
CA ARG A 93 -2.86 -20.60 -21.99
C ARG A 93 -1.52 -20.06 -21.46
N ASN A 94 -1.47 -19.73 -20.18
CA ASN A 94 -0.28 -19.18 -19.54
C ASN A 94 0.86 -20.21 -19.52
N ALA A 95 0.57 -21.47 -19.26
CA ALA A 95 1.55 -22.55 -19.33
C ALA A 95 2.09 -22.76 -20.75
N ALA A 96 1.25 -22.61 -21.79
CA ALA A 96 1.68 -22.69 -23.19
C ALA A 96 2.55 -21.47 -23.59
N ALA A 97 2.23 -20.28 -23.07
CA ALA A 97 3.07 -19.09 -23.24
C ALA A 97 4.45 -19.30 -22.58
N THR A 98 4.50 -19.79 -21.34
CA THR A 98 5.76 -20.05 -20.62
C THR A 98 6.64 -21.12 -21.31
N LYS A 99 6.02 -22.08 -22.00
CA LYS A 99 6.73 -23.12 -22.79
C LYS A 99 7.33 -22.60 -24.12
N GLY A 100 7.22 -21.30 -24.40
CA GLY A 100 7.90 -20.66 -25.55
C GLY A 100 7.10 -20.66 -26.86
N ASN A 101 5.79 -20.83 -26.82
CA ASN A 101 4.94 -20.62 -28.00
C ASN A 101 4.82 -19.13 -28.32
N ALA A 102 5.63 -18.62 -29.25
CA ALA A 102 5.76 -17.20 -29.57
C ALA A 102 4.41 -16.52 -29.88
N LEU A 103 3.51 -17.19 -30.61
CA LEU A 103 2.20 -16.63 -30.97
C LEU A 103 1.26 -16.50 -29.77
N ILE A 104 1.33 -17.45 -28.82
CA ILE A 104 0.54 -17.37 -27.58
C ILE A 104 1.14 -16.31 -26.65
N CYS A 105 2.47 -16.17 -26.58
CA CYS A 105 3.13 -15.08 -25.84
C CYS A 105 2.67 -13.72 -26.35
N GLN A 106 2.74 -13.49 -27.67
CA GLN A 106 2.28 -12.24 -28.26
C GLN A 106 0.79 -11.98 -27.98
N TYR A 107 -0.04 -13.02 -28.05
CA TYR A 107 -1.46 -12.89 -27.71
C TYR A 107 -1.67 -12.47 -26.26
N VAL A 108 -0.93 -13.07 -25.31
CA VAL A 108 -1.01 -12.70 -23.88
C VAL A 108 -0.55 -11.26 -23.66
N GLU A 109 0.57 -10.84 -24.26
CA GLU A 109 1.08 -9.47 -24.18
C GLU A 109 0.06 -8.44 -24.72
N LEU A 110 -0.60 -8.77 -25.84
CA LEU A 110 -1.65 -7.93 -26.40
C LEU A 110 -2.85 -7.80 -25.47
N MET A 111 -3.26 -8.90 -24.83
CA MET A 111 -4.37 -8.87 -23.87
C MET A 111 -4.00 -8.10 -22.61
N ASP A 112 -2.79 -8.27 -22.10
CA ASP A 112 -2.28 -7.53 -20.94
C ASP A 112 -2.18 -6.02 -21.21
N ALA A 113 -1.75 -5.63 -22.42
CA ALA A 113 -1.75 -4.23 -22.87
C ALA A 113 -3.17 -3.64 -22.88
N ARG A 114 -4.14 -4.42 -23.40
CA ARG A 114 -5.55 -4.01 -23.36
C ARG A 114 -6.05 -3.82 -21.92
N ASP A 115 -5.76 -4.76 -21.06
CA ASP A 115 -6.27 -4.75 -19.69
C ASP A 115 -5.64 -3.60 -18.87
N ARG A 116 -4.36 -3.26 -19.11
CA ARG A 116 -3.73 -2.03 -18.59
C ARG A 116 -4.44 -0.77 -19.09
N LEU A 117 -4.76 -0.70 -20.39
CA LEU A 117 -5.50 0.45 -20.94
C LEU A 117 -6.91 0.56 -20.37
N VAL A 118 -7.62 -0.55 -20.21
CA VAL A 118 -8.96 -0.57 -19.60
C VAL A 118 -8.90 -0.07 -18.15
N SER A 119 -7.89 -0.46 -17.38
CA SER A 119 -7.72 0.02 -15.99
C SER A 119 -7.41 1.52 -15.91
N THR A 120 -6.69 2.07 -16.89
CA THR A 120 -6.35 3.50 -16.93
C THR A 120 -7.50 4.36 -17.48
N LEU A 121 -8.18 3.87 -18.53
CA LEU A 121 -9.21 4.64 -19.23
C LEU A 121 -10.62 4.44 -18.67
N THR A 122 -10.85 3.42 -17.82
CA THR A 122 -12.17 3.02 -17.29
C THR A 122 -13.21 2.61 -18.36
N HIS A 123 -12.83 2.62 -19.63
CA HIS A 123 -13.67 2.20 -20.76
C HIS A 123 -12.84 1.40 -21.76
N ARG A 124 -13.51 0.75 -22.73
CA ARG A 124 -12.82 -0.03 -23.77
C ARG A 124 -11.93 0.88 -24.62
N PRO A 125 -10.62 0.57 -24.77
CA PRO A 125 -9.72 1.35 -25.59
C PRO A 125 -10.07 1.25 -27.07
N SER A 126 -9.80 2.31 -27.84
CA SER A 126 -9.86 2.24 -29.31
C SER A 126 -8.75 1.34 -29.83
N LEU A 127 -8.96 0.77 -31.03
CA LEU A 127 -7.97 -0.10 -31.69
C LEU A 127 -6.62 0.62 -31.89
N GLU A 128 -6.67 1.92 -32.17
CA GLU A 128 -5.47 2.76 -32.36
C GLU A 128 -4.65 2.88 -31.07
N ARG A 129 -5.30 3.17 -29.93
CA ARG A 129 -4.64 3.25 -28.64
C ARG A 129 -4.08 1.91 -28.16
N TRP A 130 -4.84 0.83 -28.42
CA TRP A 130 -4.38 -0.51 -28.10
C TRP A 130 -3.17 -0.91 -28.93
N ALA A 131 -3.17 -0.63 -30.23
CA ALA A 131 -2.05 -0.89 -31.13
C ALA A 131 -0.79 -0.08 -30.74
N ALA A 132 -0.98 1.20 -30.39
CA ALA A 132 0.09 2.07 -29.91
C ALA A 132 0.73 1.57 -28.60
N GLU A 133 -0.07 1.16 -27.62
CA GLU A 133 0.43 0.60 -26.35
C GLU A 133 1.19 -0.71 -26.55
N ALA A 134 0.75 -1.54 -27.52
CA ALA A 134 1.40 -2.78 -27.86
C ALA A 134 2.59 -2.62 -28.83
N ASN A 135 2.90 -1.41 -29.30
CA ASN A 135 3.91 -1.10 -30.32
C ASN A 135 3.73 -1.91 -31.63
N ILE A 136 2.48 -2.05 -32.08
CA ILE A 136 2.11 -2.82 -33.28
C ILE A 136 1.26 -1.92 -34.18
N ASP A 137 1.38 -2.14 -35.51
CA ASP A 137 0.52 -1.45 -36.47
C ASP A 137 -0.95 -1.90 -36.31
N VAL A 138 -1.87 -0.94 -36.41
CA VAL A 138 -3.33 -1.14 -36.23
C VAL A 138 -3.84 -2.20 -37.21
N ALA A 139 -3.27 -2.25 -38.43
CA ALA A 139 -3.65 -3.23 -39.46
C ALA A 139 -3.33 -4.68 -39.05
N ASN A 140 -2.25 -4.89 -38.29
CA ASN A 140 -1.76 -6.21 -37.88
C ASN A 140 -2.40 -6.69 -36.55
N LEU A 141 -3.02 -5.81 -35.78
CA LEU A 141 -3.57 -6.14 -34.47
C LEU A 141 -4.66 -7.22 -34.53
N LYS A 142 -5.63 -7.09 -35.46
CA LYS A 142 -6.73 -8.05 -35.61
C LYS A 142 -6.26 -9.42 -36.11
N PRO A 143 -5.40 -9.53 -37.15
CA PRO A 143 -4.83 -10.80 -37.57
C PRO A 143 -4.07 -11.51 -36.45
N LEU A 144 -3.17 -10.81 -35.74
CA LEU A 144 -2.40 -11.39 -34.63
C LEU A 144 -3.27 -11.92 -33.50
N LEU A 145 -4.33 -11.18 -33.15
CA LEU A 145 -5.30 -11.65 -32.15
C LEU A 145 -6.04 -12.92 -32.63
N ALA A 146 -6.42 -12.99 -33.90
CA ALA A 146 -7.10 -14.14 -34.45
C ALA A 146 -6.16 -15.38 -34.52
N GLU A 147 -4.92 -15.20 -34.98
CA GLU A 147 -3.91 -16.25 -35.00
C GLU A 147 -3.55 -16.76 -33.61
N GLY A 148 -3.24 -15.86 -32.67
CA GLY A 148 -2.94 -16.21 -31.29
C GLY A 148 -4.09 -17.00 -30.63
N LYS A 149 -5.33 -16.60 -30.89
CA LYS A 149 -6.52 -17.29 -30.41
C LYS A 149 -6.71 -18.70 -31.07
N GLN A 150 -6.43 -18.82 -32.34
CA GLN A 150 -6.45 -20.13 -33.03
C GLN A 150 -5.39 -21.07 -32.45
N HIS A 151 -4.18 -20.56 -32.19
CA HIS A 151 -3.11 -21.35 -31.58
C HIS A 151 -3.46 -21.75 -30.14
N TRP A 152 -4.10 -20.87 -29.36
CA TRP A 152 -4.62 -21.22 -28.04
C TRP A 152 -5.69 -22.31 -28.14
N ALA A 153 -6.67 -22.16 -29.03
CA ALA A 153 -7.71 -23.17 -29.25
C ALA A 153 -7.13 -24.54 -29.60
N LYS A 154 -6.12 -24.59 -30.48
CA LYS A 154 -5.41 -25.82 -30.82
C LYS A 154 -4.65 -26.43 -29.63
N ALA A 155 -4.02 -25.59 -28.79
CA ALA A 155 -3.29 -26.05 -27.60
C ALA A 155 -4.20 -26.71 -26.56
N VAL A 156 -5.48 -26.34 -26.56
CA VAL A 156 -6.49 -26.88 -25.64
C VAL A 156 -7.38 -27.95 -26.30
N ASN A 157 -7.19 -28.25 -27.58
CA ASN A 157 -8.00 -29.15 -28.37
C ASN A 157 -9.50 -28.76 -28.45
N LEU A 158 -9.76 -27.45 -28.55
CA LEU A 158 -11.10 -26.89 -28.71
C LEU A 158 -11.22 -26.13 -30.02
N SER A 159 -12.43 -25.99 -30.55
CA SER A 159 -12.71 -25.04 -31.62
C SER A 159 -12.68 -23.62 -31.11
N VAL A 160 -12.42 -22.62 -31.95
CA VAL A 160 -12.41 -21.21 -31.57
C VAL A 160 -13.78 -20.78 -31.04
N THR A 161 -14.86 -21.30 -31.61
CA THR A 161 -16.25 -21.04 -31.18
C THR A 161 -16.54 -21.58 -29.78
N GLU A 162 -16.11 -22.81 -29.48
CA GLU A 162 -16.22 -23.40 -28.14
C GLU A 162 -15.38 -22.65 -27.11
N LEU A 163 -14.17 -22.23 -27.49
CA LEU A 163 -13.31 -21.41 -26.63
C LEU A 163 -14.04 -20.11 -26.23
N ASP A 164 -14.66 -19.41 -27.19
CA ASP A 164 -15.42 -18.19 -26.94
C ASP A 164 -16.63 -18.41 -26.05
N GLN A 165 -17.34 -19.52 -26.26
CA GLN A 165 -18.47 -19.87 -25.42
C GLN A 165 -18.03 -20.11 -23.97
N VAL A 166 -16.97 -20.88 -23.75
CA VAL A 166 -16.47 -21.15 -22.39
C VAL A 166 -15.97 -19.87 -21.72
N GLN A 167 -15.28 -18.98 -22.46
CA GLN A 167 -14.86 -17.68 -21.92
C GLN A 167 -16.06 -16.82 -21.50
N THR A 168 -17.04 -16.68 -22.40
CA THR A 168 -18.22 -15.84 -22.14
C THR A 168 -19.05 -16.38 -20.96
N GLN A 169 -19.28 -17.71 -20.96
CA GLN A 169 -20.00 -18.39 -19.87
C GLN A 169 -19.22 -18.28 -18.55
N GLY A 170 -17.90 -18.47 -18.56
CA GLY A 170 -17.07 -18.39 -17.37
C GLY A 170 -17.04 -16.99 -16.76
N LEU A 171 -16.89 -15.95 -17.58
CA LEU A 171 -16.93 -14.55 -17.13
C LEU A 171 -18.31 -14.16 -16.59
N SER A 172 -19.37 -14.58 -17.28
CA SER A 172 -20.74 -14.34 -16.81
C SER A 172 -21.01 -15.06 -15.49
N ALA A 173 -20.58 -16.32 -15.37
CA ALA A 173 -20.70 -17.10 -14.14
C ALA A 173 -19.92 -16.48 -12.98
N LYS A 174 -18.66 -16.03 -13.22
CA LYS A 174 -17.84 -15.33 -12.23
C LYS A 174 -18.55 -14.08 -11.72
N THR A 175 -19.03 -13.22 -12.62
CA THR A 175 -19.76 -11.99 -12.26
C THR A 175 -21.02 -12.31 -11.47
N ARG A 176 -21.78 -13.35 -11.87
CA ARG A 176 -23.00 -13.77 -11.20
C ARG A 176 -22.74 -14.29 -9.79
N MET A 177 -21.70 -15.12 -9.60
CA MET A 177 -21.29 -15.59 -8.29
C MET A 177 -20.85 -14.47 -7.36
N ILE A 178 -20.06 -13.51 -7.87
CA ILE A 178 -19.63 -12.34 -7.08
C ILE A 178 -20.85 -11.53 -6.65
N ASN A 179 -21.72 -11.12 -7.59
CA ASN A 179 -22.86 -10.26 -7.30
C ASN A 179 -23.86 -10.90 -6.31
N ALA A 180 -24.11 -12.20 -6.43
CA ALA A 180 -25.00 -12.93 -5.53
C ALA A 180 -24.45 -13.00 -4.07
N ASN A 181 -23.14 -12.87 -3.89
CA ASN A 181 -22.48 -12.99 -2.58
C ASN A 181 -21.95 -11.67 -2.02
N LEU A 182 -22.25 -10.51 -2.63
CA LEU A 182 -21.85 -9.19 -2.09
C LEU A 182 -22.44 -8.93 -0.70
N ARG A 183 -23.64 -9.47 -0.41
CA ARG A 183 -24.29 -9.35 0.90
C ARG A 183 -23.49 -10.05 2.00
N LEU A 184 -22.83 -11.18 1.70
CA LEU A 184 -21.92 -11.86 2.61
C LEU A 184 -20.70 -10.98 2.93
N VAL A 185 -20.15 -10.25 1.94
CA VAL A 185 -19.03 -9.32 2.18
C VAL A 185 -19.44 -8.23 3.17
N VAL A 186 -20.65 -7.67 3.02
CA VAL A 186 -21.16 -6.63 3.93
C VAL A 186 -21.30 -7.14 5.35
N SER A 187 -21.85 -8.35 5.55
CA SER A 187 -22.02 -8.94 6.90
C SER A 187 -20.69 -9.13 7.61
N VAL A 188 -19.66 -9.56 6.85
CA VAL A 188 -18.30 -9.70 7.40
C VAL A 188 -17.65 -8.34 7.67
N ALA A 189 -17.74 -7.39 6.72
CA ALA A 189 -17.13 -6.06 6.83
C ALA A 189 -17.66 -5.25 8.01
N LYS A 190 -18.95 -5.35 8.32
CA LYS A 190 -19.59 -4.71 9.49
C LYS A 190 -18.87 -5.04 10.81
N LYS A 191 -18.35 -6.26 10.97
CA LYS A 191 -17.61 -6.69 12.19
C LYS A 191 -16.25 -6.03 12.35
N TYR A 192 -15.75 -5.36 11.29
CA TYR A 192 -14.42 -4.71 11.24
C TYR A 192 -14.49 -3.18 11.23
N GLN A 193 -15.67 -2.59 11.39
CA GLN A 193 -15.84 -1.13 11.51
C GLN A 193 -15.02 -0.54 12.65
N ASN A 194 -14.74 0.77 12.57
CA ASN A 194 -13.99 1.54 13.58
C ASN A 194 -12.53 1.06 13.80
N ARG A 195 -11.94 0.41 12.81
CA ARG A 195 -10.54 -0.04 12.84
C ARG A 195 -9.61 0.80 11.97
N GLY A 196 -10.03 2.00 11.55
CA GLY A 196 -9.21 2.95 10.80
C GLY A 196 -9.47 3.00 9.29
N LEU A 197 -10.43 2.21 8.80
CA LEU A 197 -10.96 2.27 7.42
C LEU A 197 -12.47 2.50 7.46
N GLU A 198 -12.99 3.15 6.43
CA GLU A 198 -14.43 3.33 6.23
C GLU A 198 -15.09 2.01 5.82
N LEU A 199 -16.42 1.90 6.07
CA LEU A 199 -17.16 0.66 5.78
C LEU A 199 -17.11 0.31 4.28
N LEU A 200 -17.22 1.31 3.40
CA LEU A 200 -17.18 1.09 1.96
C LEU A 200 -15.84 0.55 1.49
N ASP A 201 -14.73 1.05 2.07
CA ASP A 201 -13.38 0.56 1.77
C ASP A 201 -13.20 -0.88 2.24
N LEU A 202 -13.70 -1.21 3.44
CA LEU A 202 -13.69 -2.58 3.95
C LEU A 202 -14.48 -3.53 3.05
N ILE A 203 -15.63 -3.08 2.51
CA ILE A 203 -16.42 -3.84 1.56
C ILE A 203 -15.67 -4.06 0.25
N GLN A 204 -15.00 -3.04 -0.29
CA GLN A 204 -14.24 -3.17 -1.53
C GLN A 204 -13.09 -4.18 -1.38
N GLU A 205 -12.30 -4.06 -0.32
CA GLU A 205 -11.21 -4.99 -0.03
C GLU A 205 -11.71 -6.42 0.25
N GLY A 206 -12.87 -6.53 0.91
CA GLY A 206 -13.57 -7.81 1.09
C GLY A 206 -14.05 -8.40 -0.24
N THR A 207 -14.51 -7.57 -1.18
CA THR A 207 -14.93 -8.00 -2.52
C THR A 207 -13.77 -8.53 -3.35
N LEU A 208 -12.57 -7.92 -3.24
CA LEU A 208 -11.35 -8.49 -3.83
C LEU A 208 -11.02 -9.88 -3.24
N GLY A 209 -11.25 -10.06 -1.95
CA GLY A 209 -11.18 -11.39 -1.32
C GLY A 209 -12.20 -12.36 -1.88
N LEU A 210 -13.46 -11.93 -2.03
CA LEU A 210 -14.53 -12.73 -2.62
C LEU A 210 -14.21 -13.15 -4.06
N GLU A 211 -13.65 -12.26 -4.87
CA GLU A 211 -13.25 -12.57 -6.26
C GLU A 211 -12.25 -13.72 -6.30
N ARG A 212 -11.24 -13.71 -5.43
CA ARG A 212 -10.27 -14.81 -5.31
C ARG A 212 -10.93 -16.11 -4.82
N ALA A 213 -11.89 -16.00 -3.91
CA ALA A 213 -12.66 -17.16 -3.45
C ALA A 213 -13.42 -17.80 -4.62
N VAL A 214 -14.06 -17.00 -5.48
CA VAL A 214 -14.80 -17.51 -6.66
C VAL A 214 -13.85 -18.21 -7.65
N GLU A 215 -12.65 -17.70 -7.86
CA GLU A 215 -11.66 -18.29 -8.76
C GLU A 215 -11.10 -19.63 -8.26
N LYS A 216 -10.91 -19.75 -6.94
CA LYS A 216 -10.25 -20.91 -6.31
C LYS A 216 -11.24 -21.94 -5.72
N PHE A 217 -12.54 -21.65 -5.74
CA PHE A 217 -13.54 -22.53 -5.14
C PHE A 217 -13.71 -23.83 -5.91
N ASP A 218 -13.59 -24.95 -5.21
CA ASP A 218 -13.80 -26.30 -5.75
C ASP A 218 -15.14 -26.89 -5.28
N PRO A 219 -16.13 -26.96 -6.17
CA PRO A 219 -17.47 -27.48 -5.81
C PRO A 219 -17.47 -28.98 -5.55
N THR A 220 -16.40 -29.75 -5.92
CA THR A 220 -16.35 -31.20 -5.72
C THR A 220 -16.15 -31.58 -4.25
N LYS A 221 -15.63 -30.65 -3.43
CA LYS A 221 -15.39 -30.86 -2.00
C LYS A 221 -16.65 -30.87 -1.14
N GLY A 222 -17.81 -30.55 -1.68
CA GLY A 222 -19.12 -30.69 -1.02
C GLY A 222 -19.47 -29.60 0.00
N TYR A 223 -18.56 -28.66 0.29
CA TYR A 223 -18.83 -27.52 1.19
C TYR A 223 -19.62 -26.42 0.48
N ARG A 224 -20.35 -25.60 1.27
CA ARG A 224 -21.03 -24.40 0.77
C ARG A 224 -19.98 -23.35 0.37
N PHE A 225 -20.29 -22.59 -0.68
CA PHE A 225 -19.43 -21.50 -1.14
C PHE A 225 -19.21 -20.43 -0.04
N SER A 226 -20.26 -20.09 0.72
CA SER A 226 -20.21 -19.09 1.80
C SER A 226 -19.15 -19.40 2.85
N THR A 227 -19.01 -20.67 3.26
CA THR A 227 -18.01 -21.11 4.24
C THR A 227 -16.58 -20.90 3.74
N TYR A 228 -16.33 -21.18 2.46
CA TYR A 228 -15.02 -20.96 1.85
C TYR A 228 -14.74 -19.49 1.62
N ALA A 229 -15.69 -18.73 1.10
CA ALA A 229 -15.58 -17.32 0.80
C ALA A 229 -15.31 -16.46 2.04
N TYR A 230 -15.91 -16.83 3.19
CA TYR A 230 -15.68 -16.13 4.45
C TYR A 230 -14.19 -15.94 4.79
N TRP A 231 -13.38 -16.98 4.63
CA TRP A 231 -11.97 -16.92 4.94
C TRP A 231 -11.21 -15.95 4.02
N TRP A 232 -11.52 -15.94 2.73
CA TRP A 232 -10.90 -15.04 1.76
C TRP A 232 -11.34 -13.60 1.97
N ILE A 233 -12.61 -13.36 2.24
CA ILE A 233 -13.15 -12.04 2.57
C ILE A 233 -12.49 -11.50 3.83
N ARG A 234 -12.44 -12.31 4.89
CA ARG A 234 -11.77 -11.96 6.15
C ARG A 234 -10.28 -11.65 5.93
N GLN A 235 -9.59 -12.46 5.15
CA GLN A 235 -8.19 -12.25 4.81
C GLN A 235 -7.97 -10.93 4.05
N GLY A 236 -8.81 -10.61 3.06
CA GLY A 236 -8.76 -9.35 2.33
C GLY A 236 -8.91 -8.16 3.29
N ILE A 237 -9.97 -8.15 4.09
CA ILE A 237 -10.27 -7.09 5.05
C ILE A 237 -9.16 -6.92 6.09
N THR A 238 -8.69 -8.00 6.71
CA THR A 238 -7.63 -7.91 7.74
C THR A 238 -6.31 -7.44 7.17
N ARG A 239 -5.96 -7.85 5.96
CA ARG A 239 -4.77 -7.38 5.25
C ARG A 239 -4.87 -5.90 4.90
N ALA A 240 -6.02 -5.44 4.42
CA ALA A 240 -6.26 -4.02 4.13
C ALA A 240 -6.14 -3.16 5.40
N ILE A 241 -6.74 -3.58 6.51
CA ILE A 241 -6.58 -2.89 7.80
C ILE A 241 -5.11 -2.83 8.21
N ALA A 242 -4.35 -3.91 8.06
CA ALA A 242 -2.94 -3.92 8.43
C ALA A 242 -2.08 -2.96 7.60
N THR A 243 -2.44 -2.75 6.33
CA THR A 243 -1.63 -1.96 5.38
C THR A 243 -2.07 -0.52 5.19
N GLN A 244 -3.38 -0.22 5.37
CA GLN A 244 -3.97 1.07 4.97
C GLN A 244 -4.60 1.85 6.14
N SER A 245 -4.86 1.23 7.31
CA SER A 245 -5.57 1.88 8.42
C SER A 245 -4.80 3.01 9.11
N ARG A 246 -3.54 3.23 8.75
CA ARG A 246 -2.67 4.21 9.40
C ARG A 246 -2.20 5.26 8.42
N THR A 247 -2.15 6.51 8.87
CA THR A 247 -1.59 7.64 8.11
C THR A 247 -0.13 7.36 7.73
N ILE A 248 0.67 6.82 8.67
CA ILE A 248 2.03 6.35 8.40
C ILE A 248 1.99 4.83 8.33
N ARG A 249 2.21 4.27 7.14
CA ARG A 249 2.18 2.84 6.89
C ARG A 249 3.21 2.08 7.74
N LEU A 250 2.78 0.97 8.34
CA LEU A 250 3.65 0.04 9.05
C LEU A 250 3.80 -1.29 8.27
N PRO A 251 4.94 -1.97 8.41
CA PRO A 251 5.09 -3.35 7.93
C PRO A 251 4.09 -4.29 8.60
N VAL A 252 3.56 -5.26 7.85
CA VAL A 252 2.51 -6.18 8.33
C VAL A 252 2.94 -6.93 9.59
N HIS A 253 4.19 -7.42 9.64
CA HIS A 253 4.71 -8.15 10.80
C HIS A 253 4.75 -7.32 12.10
N ILE A 254 4.89 -5.98 12.01
CA ILE A 254 4.82 -5.09 13.19
C ILE A 254 3.36 -4.96 13.64
N THR A 255 2.43 -4.82 12.69
CA THR A 255 0.99 -4.76 12.98
C THR A 255 0.49 -6.06 13.63
N GLU A 256 0.97 -7.22 13.16
CA GLU A 256 0.66 -8.53 13.77
C GLU A 256 1.19 -8.61 15.21
N LYS A 257 2.45 -8.23 15.46
CA LYS A 257 3.02 -8.17 16.81
C LYS A 257 2.21 -7.25 17.71
N LEU A 258 1.81 -6.07 17.21
CA LEU A 258 0.97 -5.14 17.97
C LEU A 258 -0.40 -5.73 18.31
N ASN A 259 -1.01 -6.46 17.37
CA ASN A 259 -2.29 -7.12 17.61
C ASN A 259 -2.16 -8.24 18.64
N LYS A 260 -1.08 -9.04 18.62
CA LYS A 260 -0.77 -10.03 19.65
C LYS A 260 -0.62 -9.37 21.03
N ILE A 261 0.14 -8.26 21.11
CA ILE A 261 0.32 -7.49 22.36
C ILE A 261 -1.03 -7.00 22.89
N LYS A 262 -1.88 -6.41 22.04
CA LYS A 262 -3.21 -5.95 22.45
C LYS A 262 -4.11 -7.09 22.91
N LYS A 263 -4.06 -8.25 22.24
CA LYS A 263 -4.83 -9.43 22.64
C LYS A 263 -4.38 -9.95 24.01
N ALA A 264 -3.06 -10.09 24.23
CA ALA A 264 -2.49 -10.47 25.53
C ALA A 264 -2.87 -9.46 26.62
N GLN A 265 -2.76 -8.17 26.35
CA GLN A 265 -3.15 -7.10 27.30
C GLN A 265 -4.61 -7.21 27.73
N ARG A 266 -5.52 -7.46 26.78
CA ARG A 266 -6.96 -7.65 27.09
C ARG A 266 -7.19 -8.90 27.95
N LYS A 267 -6.58 -10.03 27.54
CA LYS A 267 -6.68 -11.29 28.28
C LYS A 267 -6.22 -11.13 29.74
N ILE A 268 -5.02 -10.59 29.95
CA ILE A 268 -4.45 -10.39 31.27
C ILE A 268 -5.31 -9.41 32.10
N SER A 269 -5.82 -8.34 31.49
CA SER A 269 -6.71 -7.39 32.17
C SER A 269 -8.03 -8.02 32.60
N GLN A 270 -8.58 -8.94 31.82
CA GLN A 270 -9.78 -9.71 32.17
C GLN A 270 -9.51 -10.72 33.31
N GLU A 271 -8.39 -11.41 33.25
CA GLU A 271 -8.03 -12.43 34.25
C GLU A 271 -7.60 -11.83 35.60
N LYS A 272 -6.80 -10.74 35.56
CA LYS A 272 -6.22 -10.15 36.77
C LYS A 272 -7.00 -8.94 37.30
N GLY A 273 -8.02 -8.45 36.58
CA GLY A 273 -8.81 -7.26 36.98
C GLY A 273 -8.01 -5.94 37.08
N ARG A 274 -6.76 -5.90 36.56
CA ARG A 274 -5.88 -4.75 36.51
C ARG A 274 -5.27 -4.54 35.14
N THR A 275 -4.75 -3.35 34.90
CA THR A 275 -3.99 -3.05 33.67
C THR A 275 -2.76 -3.95 33.59
N ALA A 276 -2.56 -4.61 32.44
CA ALA A 276 -1.39 -5.47 32.20
C ALA A 276 -0.09 -4.67 32.18
N THR A 277 0.94 -5.13 32.88
CA THR A 277 2.29 -4.56 32.82
C THR A 277 3.04 -5.08 31.59
N ILE A 278 4.13 -4.40 31.21
CA ILE A 278 4.99 -4.86 30.09
C ILE A 278 5.56 -6.25 30.39
N GLU A 279 5.87 -6.55 31.63
CA GLU A 279 6.39 -7.81 32.10
C GLU A 279 5.36 -8.94 31.98
N ASP A 280 4.10 -8.67 32.38
CA ASP A 280 2.98 -9.60 32.21
C ASP A 280 2.78 -9.98 30.73
N ILE A 281 2.82 -8.97 29.85
CA ILE A 281 2.66 -9.16 28.38
C ILE A 281 3.84 -9.95 27.82
N ALA A 282 5.05 -9.64 28.27
CA ALA A 282 6.27 -10.31 27.83
C ALA A 282 6.24 -11.79 28.19
N LEU A 283 5.77 -12.13 29.40
CA LEU A 283 5.61 -13.51 29.86
C LEU A 283 4.55 -14.27 29.03
N GLU A 284 3.40 -13.67 28.79
CA GLU A 284 2.30 -14.29 28.02
C GLU A 284 2.67 -14.57 26.55
N LEU A 285 3.49 -13.69 25.96
CA LEU A 285 3.88 -13.81 24.53
C LEU A 285 5.25 -14.48 24.32
N GLU A 286 5.91 -14.95 25.40
CA GLU A 286 7.26 -15.50 25.35
C GLU A 286 8.28 -14.55 24.69
N MET A 287 8.13 -13.25 24.93
CA MET A 287 8.99 -12.19 24.38
C MET A 287 9.77 -11.52 25.50
N THR A 288 10.88 -10.85 25.16
CA THR A 288 11.58 -10.02 26.14
C THR A 288 10.83 -8.70 26.37
N ALA A 289 10.87 -8.14 27.60
CA ALA A 289 10.25 -6.86 27.94
C ALA A 289 10.78 -5.72 27.05
N VAL A 290 12.05 -5.80 26.61
CA VAL A 290 12.67 -4.84 25.68
C VAL A 290 11.98 -4.89 24.32
N GLN A 291 11.74 -6.09 23.77
CA GLN A 291 11.06 -6.23 22.48
C GLN A 291 9.62 -5.70 22.51
N VAL A 292 8.88 -5.94 23.60
CA VAL A 292 7.52 -5.38 23.77
C VAL A 292 7.57 -3.86 23.79
N ARG A 293 8.51 -3.28 24.53
CA ARG A 293 8.70 -1.82 24.63
C ARG A 293 9.06 -1.22 23.27
N ASP A 294 9.98 -1.82 22.55
CA ASP A 294 10.40 -1.38 21.21
C ASP A 294 9.23 -1.34 20.23
N VAL A 295 8.36 -2.36 20.24
CA VAL A 295 7.18 -2.39 19.37
C VAL A 295 6.23 -1.25 19.74
N LEU A 296 5.99 -1.02 21.04
CA LEU A 296 5.08 0.04 21.51
C LEU A 296 5.62 1.44 21.19
N LEU A 297 6.94 1.66 21.30
CA LEU A 297 7.59 2.95 20.99
C LEU A 297 7.60 3.24 19.48
N ARG A 298 7.74 2.23 18.63
CA ARG A 298 7.74 2.40 17.16
C ARG A 298 6.36 2.60 16.54
N VAL A 299 5.30 2.50 17.34
CA VAL A 299 3.92 2.52 16.84
C VAL A 299 3.08 3.62 17.53
N PRO A 300 3.54 4.89 17.57
CA PRO A 300 2.70 5.98 18.06
C PRO A 300 1.48 6.15 17.13
N ARG A 301 0.38 6.63 17.68
CA ARG A 301 -0.77 7.08 16.89
C ARG A 301 -0.56 8.53 16.52
N SER A 302 -0.81 8.87 15.25
CA SER A 302 -0.92 10.25 14.82
C SER A 302 -2.14 10.91 15.48
N VAL A 303 -1.98 12.16 15.91
CA VAL A 303 -3.04 13.00 16.46
C VAL A 303 -3.26 14.16 15.49
N SER A 304 -4.50 14.61 15.31
CA SER A 304 -4.79 15.76 14.45
C SER A 304 -4.26 17.05 15.07
N LEU A 305 -3.71 17.92 14.25
CA LEU A 305 -3.31 19.27 14.68
C LEU A 305 -4.51 20.14 15.10
N GLU A 306 -5.70 19.86 14.55
CA GLU A 306 -6.95 20.54 14.90
C GLU A 306 -7.56 20.03 16.22
N THR A 307 -6.86 19.11 16.92
CA THR A 307 -7.33 18.63 18.22
C THR A 307 -7.30 19.75 19.23
N LYS A 308 -8.46 20.09 19.78
CA LYS A 308 -8.60 21.13 20.79
C LYS A 308 -8.00 20.71 22.12
N VAL A 309 -7.13 21.56 22.66
CA VAL A 309 -6.37 21.33 23.88
C VAL A 309 -6.82 22.36 24.96
N GLY A 310 -6.68 21.99 26.23
CA GLY A 310 -7.04 22.86 27.36
C GLY A 310 -8.46 22.64 27.87
N LYS A 311 -8.76 23.24 29.01
CA LYS A 311 -10.07 23.12 29.67
C LYS A 311 -11.19 23.86 28.92
N GLU A 312 -10.87 24.97 28.29
CA GLU A 312 -11.80 25.84 27.55
C GLU A 312 -11.99 25.38 26.11
N ARG A 313 -11.10 24.50 25.58
CA ARG A 313 -11.11 23.96 24.22
C ARG A 313 -11.08 25.01 23.09
N ASP A 314 -10.44 26.14 23.34
CA ASP A 314 -10.35 27.25 22.39
C ASP A 314 -9.06 27.20 21.55
N THR A 315 -8.01 26.54 22.07
CA THR A 315 -6.70 26.44 21.41
C THR A 315 -6.56 25.11 20.70
N GLU A 316 -6.07 25.11 19.48
CA GLU A 316 -5.74 23.90 18.72
C GLU A 316 -4.31 23.44 19.03
N LEU A 317 -4.04 22.14 18.88
CA LEU A 317 -2.69 21.59 19.10
C LEU A 317 -1.67 22.22 18.15
N GLY A 318 -2.10 22.56 16.94
CA GLY A 318 -1.27 23.23 15.92
C GLY A 318 -0.77 24.61 16.36
N ASP A 319 -1.59 25.36 17.13
CA ASP A 319 -1.23 26.71 17.62
C ASP A 319 -0.15 26.68 18.72
N LEU A 320 0.02 25.52 19.37
CA LEU A 320 1.01 25.33 20.43
C LEU A 320 2.36 24.83 19.92
N LEU A 321 2.45 24.44 18.65
CA LEU A 321 3.71 23.95 18.07
C LEU A 321 4.57 25.12 17.64
N GLU A 322 5.81 25.11 18.10
CA GLU A 322 6.82 26.06 17.66
C GLU A 322 7.15 25.81 16.17
N THR A 323 7.18 26.88 15.38
CA THR A 323 7.67 26.86 14.03
C THR A 323 9.21 26.86 14.07
N GLU A 324 9.83 25.87 13.44
CA GLU A 324 11.31 25.83 13.26
C GLU A 324 11.78 26.79 12.13
N GLU A 325 11.07 27.89 11.93
CA GLU A 325 11.49 28.88 10.95
C GLU A 325 12.68 29.67 11.48
N ILE A 326 13.65 29.88 10.58
CA ILE A 326 14.84 30.69 10.89
C ILE A 326 14.39 32.11 11.24
N THR A 327 14.69 32.58 12.42
CA THR A 327 14.32 33.93 12.85
C THR A 327 14.98 34.99 11.95
N PRO A 328 14.37 36.19 11.78
CA PRO A 328 14.99 37.29 11.06
C PRO A 328 16.39 37.62 11.60
N GLU A 329 16.59 37.51 12.92
CA GLU A 329 17.88 37.71 13.58
C GLU A 329 18.92 36.68 13.14
N GLU A 330 18.56 35.41 13.11
CA GLU A 330 19.45 34.35 12.60
C GLU A 330 19.78 34.51 11.12
N THR A 331 18.81 34.95 10.31
CA THR A 331 19.04 35.23 8.89
C THR A 331 20.06 36.35 8.73
N LEU A 332 19.87 37.46 9.44
CA LEU A 332 20.80 38.59 9.43
C LEU A 332 22.19 38.18 9.94
N MET A 333 22.25 37.38 10.98
CA MET A 333 23.49 36.86 11.54
C MET A 333 24.23 35.96 10.54
N ARG A 334 23.54 35.07 9.84
CA ARG A 334 24.09 34.20 8.80
C ARG A 334 24.63 35.03 7.60
N GLU A 335 23.88 36.05 7.19
CA GLU A 335 24.35 36.97 6.13
C GLU A 335 25.55 37.80 6.53
N SER A 336 25.59 38.29 7.76
CA SER A 336 26.75 39.03 8.30
C SER A 336 27.97 38.12 8.40
N LEU A 337 27.81 36.90 8.94
CA LEU A 337 28.86 35.90 9.00
C LEU A 337 29.39 35.57 7.59
N ARG A 338 28.51 35.38 6.61
CA ARG A 338 28.90 35.12 5.22
C ARG A 338 29.71 36.27 4.64
N ARG A 339 29.30 37.51 4.88
CA ARG A 339 29.99 38.72 4.41
C ARG A 339 31.40 38.83 5.02
N ASP A 340 31.51 38.62 6.34
CA ASP A 340 32.76 38.65 7.06
C ASP A 340 33.70 37.53 6.64
N LEU A 341 33.22 36.35 6.38
CA LEU A 341 33.99 35.23 5.81
C LEU A 341 34.52 35.58 4.42
N LEU A 342 33.70 36.14 3.55
CA LEU A 342 34.14 36.58 2.21
C LEU A 342 35.22 37.67 2.30
N GLN A 343 35.12 38.60 3.25
CA GLN A 343 36.21 39.60 3.51
C GLN A 343 37.50 38.96 4.00
N LEU A 344 37.40 37.97 4.89
CA LEU A 344 38.60 37.23 5.36
C LEU A 344 39.25 36.42 4.24
N LEU A 345 38.47 35.88 3.32
CA LEU A 345 38.98 35.18 2.14
C LEU A 345 39.63 36.15 1.14
N ALA A 346 39.18 37.41 1.09
CA ALA A 346 39.79 38.43 0.25
C ALA A 346 41.25 38.76 0.65
N ASP A 347 41.61 38.51 1.92
CA ASP A 347 42.99 38.67 2.42
C ASP A 347 43.93 37.53 2.03
N LEU A 348 43.44 36.46 1.40
CA LEU A 348 44.23 35.34 0.89
C LEU A 348 44.67 35.57 -0.55
N THR A 349 45.67 34.83 -0.99
CA THR A 349 46.04 34.83 -2.41
C THR A 349 44.91 34.19 -3.22
N THR A 350 44.77 34.58 -4.50
CA THR A 350 43.72 34.07 -5.37
C THR A 350 43.59 32.55 -5.37
N ARG A 351 44.75 31.85 -5.48
CA ARG A 351 44.77 30.38 -5.46
C ARG A 351 44.39 29.77 -4.11
N GLU A 352 44.74 30.41 -2.99
CA GLU A 352 44.34 29.95 -1.65
C GLU A 352 42.86 30.16 -1.41
N ARG A 353 42.30 31.25 -1.92
CA ARG A 353 40.88 31.57 -1.85
C ARG A 353 40.05 30.56 -2.64
N ASP A 354 40.41 30.33 -3.91
CA ASP A 354 39.68 29.40 -4.80
C ASP A 354 39.65 27.98 -4.20
N VAL A 355 40.77 27.53 -3.62
CA VAL A 355 40.83 26.21 -2.96
C VAL A 355 39.87 26.14 -1.74
N ILE A 356 39.85 27.19 -0.90
CA ILE A 356 38.95 27.21 0.28
C ILE A 356 37.50 27.36 -0.12
N GLU A 357 37.17 28.23 -1.08
CA GLU A 357 35.81 28.39 -1.58
C GLU A 357 35.26 27.10 -2.14
N MET A 358 36.00 26.40 -3.00
CA MET A 358 35.59 25.09 -3.53
C MET A 358 35.52 24.02 -2.44
N ARG A 359 36.47 24.01 -1.50
CA ARG A 359 36.53 22.97 -0.46
C ARG A 359 35.34 23.00 0.50
N PHE A 360 34.90 24.20 0.89
CA PHE A 360 33.86 24.43 1.87
C PHE A 360 32.54 24.86 1.24
N GLY A 361 32.42 24.90 -0.08
CA GLY A 361 31.18 25.29 -0.77
C GLY A 361 30.80 26.76 -0.54
N LEU A 362 31.74 27.66 -0.38
CA LEU A 362 31.53 29.09 -0.16
C LEU A 362 31.30 29.86 -1.47
N GLY A 363 31.57 29.23 -2.61
CA GLY A 363 31.34 29.79 -3.94
C GLY A 363 29.85 29.84 -4.35
N SER A 364 29.60 30.27 -5.60
CA SER A 364 28.25 30.40 -6.19
C SER A 364 27.47 29.09 -6.19
N ASP A 365 28.15 27.95 -6.33
CA ASP A 365 27.53 26.65 -6.50
C ASP A 365 27.09 25.98 -5.17
N GLY A 366 27.59 26.50 -4.03
CA GLY A 366 27.19 26.04 -2.69
C GLY A 366 27.59 24.61 -2.34
N HIS A 367 28.30 23.89 -3.21
CA HIS A 367 28.70 22.49 -2.99
C HIS A 367 30.16 22.33 -2.60
N PRO A 368 30.47 21.54 -1.55
CA PRO A 368 31.85 21.23 -1.19
C PRO A 368 32.48 20.19 -2.15
N TYR A 369 33.67 20.50 -2.66
CA TYR A 369 34.40 19.61 -3.56
C TYR A 369 35.47 18.82 -2.82
N SER A 370 35.78 17.63 -3.33
CA SER A 370 36.89 16.82 -2.83
C SER A 370 38.24 17.37 -3.33
N LEU A 371 39.34 17.09 -2.60
CA LEU A 371 40.68 17.53 -2.99
C LEU A 371 41.10 17.04 -4.38
N ALA A 372 40.56 15.91 -4.84
CA ALA A 372 40.86 15.38 -6.16
C ALA A 372 40.10 16.15 -7.27
N GLU A 373 38.90 16.59 -7.01
CA GLU A 373 38.09 17.40 -7.94
C GLU A 373 38.64 18.81 -8.05
N ILE A 374 39.01 19.42 -6.92
CA ILE A 374 39.66 20.72 -6.89
C ILE A 374 40.99 20.66 -7.66
N GLY A 375 41.77 19.58 -7.50
CA GLY A 375 42.98 19.36 -8.25
C GLY A 375 42.79 19.32 -9.76
N ARG A 376 41.70 18.66 -10.20
CA ARG A 376 41.32 18.63 -11.63
C ARG A 376 40.90 20.01 -12.15
N ALA A 377 40.11 20.75 -11.35
CA ALA A 377 39.61 22.07 -11.73
C ALA A 377 40.72 23.13 -11.82
N LEU A 378 41.72 23.04 -10.96
CA LEU A 378 42.84 24.01 -10.89
C LEU A 378 44.14 23.51 -11.56
N GLU A 379 44.10 22.36 -12.22
CA GLU A 379 45.25 21.70 -12.85
C GLU A 379 46.44 21.45 -11.86
N LEU A 380 46.12 21.04 -10.63
CA LEU A 380 47.07 20.79 -9.56
C LEU A 380 47.02 19.33 -9.09
N SER A 381 48.13 18.82 -8.55
CA SER A 381 48.09 17.52 -7.89
C SER A 381 47.31 17.59 -6.57
N ARG A 382 46.65 16.50 -6.19
CA ARG A 382 45.88 16.38 -4.93
C ARG A 382 46.69 16.81 -3.70
N GLU A 383 47.98 16.43 -3.65
CA GLU A 383 48.86 16.78 -2.53
C GLU A 383 49.15 18.27 -2.53
N ARG A 384 49.27 18.89 -3.71
CA ARG A 384 49.48 20.33 -3.81
C ARG A 384 48.29 21.12 -3.33
N VAL A 385 47.07 20.67 -3.66
CA VAL A 385 45.83 21.27 -3.13
C VAL A 385 45.78 21.17 -1.62
N ARG A 386 46.15 20.01 -1.03
CA ARG A 386 46.22 19.81 0.42
C ARG A 386 47.21 20.76 1.10
N GLN A 387 48.38 21.00 0.47
CA GLN A 387 49.37 21.95 0.98
C GLN A 387 48.83 23.39 0.96
N ILE A 388 48.17 23.78 -0.12
CA ILE A 388 47.53 25.11 -0.25
C ILE A 388 46.47 25.29 0.80
N GLU A 389 45.54 24.30 0.96
CA GLU A 389 44.50 24.28 2.00
C GLU A 389 45.11 24.47 3.40
N ALA A 390 46.09 23.64 3.77
CA ALA A 390 46.77 23.72 5.08
C ALA A 390 47.38 25.12 5.34
N LYS A 391 48.04 25.68 4.32
CA LYS A 391 48.65 27.01 4.41
C LYS A 391 47.63 28.13 4.53
N ALA A 392 46.52 28.02 3.79
CA ALA A 392 45.41 28.97 3.85
C ALA A 392 44.74 28.94 5.24
N LEU A 393 44.43 27.75 5.76
CA LEU A 393 43.87 27.58 7.10
C LEU A 393 44.83 28.09 8.20
N GLN A 394 46.12 27.88 8.06
CA GLN A 394 47.10 28.43 8.98
C GLN A 394 47.12 29.97 9.01
N LYS A 395 46.97 30.60 7.84
CA LYS A 395 46.85 32.07 7.74
C LYS A 395 45.55 32.58 8.37
N LEU A 396 44.44 31.87 8.19
CA LEU A 396 43.12 32.21 8.78
C LEU A 396 43.12 32.05 10.30
N ARG A 397 43.88 31.11 10.87
CA ARG A 397 44.02 30.89 12.32
C ARG A 397 44.75 32.00 13.08
N GLN A 398 45.37 32.96 12.39
CA GLN A 398 46.05 34.07 13.04
C GLN A 398 45.10 34.87 13.94
N PRO A 399 45.50 35.30 15.15
CA PRO A 399 44.64 35.94 16.15
C PRO A 399 43.84 37.11 15.60
N LYS A 400 44.47 37.94 14.76
CA LYS A 400 43.86 39.11 14.16
C LYS A 400 42.64 38.78 13.25
N ARG A 401 42.68 37.63 12.56
CA ARG A 401 41.60 37.15 11.70
C ARG A 401 40.57 36.33 12.46
N ARG A 402 41.03 35.48 13.38
CA ARG A 402 40.19 34.67 14.24
C ARG A 402 39.21 35.50 15.06
N ASN A 403 39.67 36.65 15.62
CA ASN A 403 38.82 37.49 16.47
C ASN A 403 37.61 38.10 15.73
N ARG A 404 37.65 38.26 14.40
CA ARG A 404 36.55 38.76 13.60
C ARG A 404 35.35 37.81 13.53
N VAL A 405 35.57 36.52 13.66
CA VAL A 405 34.54 35.49 13.59
C VAL A 405 34.22 34.86 14.94
N ARG A 406 34.91 35.28 16.00
CA ARG A 406 34.78 34.71 17.32
C ARG A 406 33.38 34.93 17.90
N ASP A 407 32.83 36.12 17.74
CA ASP A 407 31.53 36.51 18.29
C ASP A 407 30.38 35.66 17.70
N TYR A 408 30.50 35.28 16.41
CA TYR A 408 29.54 34.36 15.79
C TYR A 408 29.63 32.92 16.33
N LEU A 409 30.80 32.46 16.76
CA LEU A 409 30.97 31.12 17.34
C LEU A 409 30.37 31.06 18.76
N GLU A 410 30.42 32.17 19.51
CA GLU A 410 29.86 32.27 20.85
C GLU A 410 28.30 32.32 20.80
N SER A 411 27.72 32.83 19.71
CA SER A 411 26.25 32.90 19.50
C SER A 411 25.63 31.64 18.86
N LEU A 412 26.47 30.75 18.28
CA LEU A 412 26.03 29.48 17.67
C LEU A 412 26.08 28.29 18.64
N ASN A 413 26.69 28.47 19.84
CA ASN A 413 26.73 27.50 20.92
C ASN A 413 25.69 27.84 22.01
#